data_92db4327852a98d7012558d0b5fd7a6c
#
_entry.id   92db4327852a98d7012558d0b5fd7a6c
#
_cell.length_a   1.000
_cell.length_b   1.000
_cell.length_c   1.000
_cell.angle_alpha   90.00
_cell.angle_beta   90.00
_cell.angle_gamma   90.00
#
_symmetry.space_group_name_H-M   'P 1'
#
loop_
_entity.id
_entity.type
_entity.pdbx_description
1 polymer ?
#
loop_
_entity_poly.entity_id
_entity_poly.type
_entity_poly.pdbx_seq_one_letter_code
_entity_poly.pdbx_strand_id
1 'polypeptide(L)'
;MIFNSWDYYLLFLIPSAILCRLATPERRPWVIFLSGGLFFTYFSYTQFGGVVGAACLGIFLWESLVSRFYKPASWVCWFGVTQTVLFLVLFKYRNFLTGLVWRDAARNPLYWKHAFLPLGISFFTFEFLHYAVDRYKNRTEEGSVAEYMAFILFFPTMVAGPIKRYQDFLPKLRAISREWVVDWQRGATRILTGLVKKFGVADVLTAYTNHLNAADIARAWRPMLLVWLFAYGIKIYADFSAYSDIAIGSARLFGIRVPENFDWPYLRTNITEFWRHWHMSLTNWLIDYIYVPLGGSRRAGGRVYANILVTFLVSGIWHGAGVNFIVWGMLHGVMLVIRRMWRRVRPLPAGGPPPMWSQLGSWMLTYAGVNLAWAFFCMDVHTASYFFRRLFVG
;
A
#
# COMPACT_ATOMS: atom_id res chain seq x y z
N MET A 1 13.05 -6.75 -8.07
CA MET A 1 11.68 -6.16 -8.09
C MET A 1 11.05 -6.46 -9.44
N ILE A 2 9.77 -6.85 -9.49
CA ILE A 2 9.09 -7.23 -10.75
C ILE A 2 9.04 -6.07 -11.75
N PHE A 3 8.67 -4.87 -11.32
CA PHE A 3 8.44 -3.70 -12.19
C PHE A 3 9.72 -3.00 -12.71
N ASN A 4 10.90 -3.45 -12.36
CA ASN A 4 12.17 -3.00 -12.92
C ASN A 4 12.89 -4.09 -13.73
N SER A 5 12.19 -5.19 -14.04
CA SER A 5 12.71 -6.28 -14.88
C SER A 5 12.35 -6.06 -16.35
N TRP A 6 13.22 -6.53 -17.24
CA TRP A 6 12.94 -6.54 -18.68
C TRP A 6 11.71 -7.38 -19.03
N ASP A 7 11.48 -8.50 -18.30
CA ASP A 7 10.32 -9.37 -18.48
C ASP A 7 9.02 -8.60 -18.29
N TYR A 8 8.94 -7.74 -17.27
CA TYR A 8 7.77 -6.90 -17.06
C TYR A 8 7.42 -6.04 -18.27
N TYR A 9 8.41 -5.37 -18.85
CA TYR A 9 8.17 -4.46 -19.98
C TYR A 9 7.98 -5.18 -21.30
N LEU A 10 8.87 -6.13 -21.64
CA LEU A 10 8.94 -6.72 -22.97
C LEU A 10 7.95 -7.88 -23.15
N LEU A 11 7.72 -8.69 -22.10
CA LEU A 11 6.82 -9.84 -22.20
C LEU A 11 5.37 -9.49 -21.84
N PHE A 12 5.16 -8.55 -20.92
CA PHE A 12 3.83 -8.27 -20.39
C PHE A 12 3.32 -6.88 -20.74
N LEU A 13 3.99 -5.80 -20.32
CA LEU A 13 3.43 -4.46 -20.40
C LEU A 13 3.18 -3.99 -21.84
N ILE A 14 4.22 -3.98 -22.66
CA ILE A 14 4.15 -3.43 -24.03
C ILE A 14 3.20 -4.25 -24.91
N PRO A 15 3.34 -5.61 -25.00
CA PRO A 15 2.44 -6.40 -25.82
C PRO A 15 0.98 -6.30 -25.37
N SER A 16 0.73 -6.37 -24.07
CA SER A 16 -0.64 -6.31 -23.55
C SER A 16 -1.29 -4.95 -23.75
N ALA A 17 -0.55 -3.85 -23.60
CA ALA A 17 -1.06 -2.51 -23.85
C ALA A 17 -1.38 -2.30 -25.32
N ILE A 18 -0.53 -2.74 -26.23
CA ILE A 18 -0.79 -2.70 -27.70
C ILE A 18 -2.04 -3.51 -28.02
N LEU A 19 -2.11 -4.77 -27.57
CA LEU A 19 -3.27 -5.64 -27.84
C LEU A 19 -4.57 -5.04 -27.28
N CYS A 20 -4.53 -4.44 -26.10
CA CYS A 20 -5.69 -3.78 -25.51
C CYS A 20 -6.16 -2.57 -26.35
N ARG A 21 -5.24 -1.79 -26.90
CA ARG A 21 -5.55 -0.62 -27.73
C ARG A 21 -6.09 -1.00 -29.09
N LEU A 22 -5.60 -2.09 -29.68
CA LEU A 22 -6.08 -2.61 -30.97
C LEU A 22 -7.40 -3.37 -30.83
N ALA A 23 -7.72 -3.89 -29.67
CA ALA A 23 -8.95 -4.64 -29.43
C ALA A 23 -10.20 -3.76 -29.49
N THR A 24 -11.33 -4.37 -29.93
CA THR A 24 -12.65 -3.74 -29.83
C THR A 24 -13.05 -3.52 -28.35
N PRO A 25 -13.91 -2.57 -28.03
CA PRO A 25 -14.32 -2.29 -26.65
C PRO A 25 -14.77 -3.54 -25.89
N GLU A 26 -15.49 -4.46 -26.54
CA GLU A 26 -16.00 -5.69 -25.94
C GLU A 26 -14.89 -6.71 -25.63
N ARG A 27 -13.77 -6.67 -26.37
CA ARG A 27 -12.64 -7.58 -26.21
C ARG A 27 -11.59 -7.06 -25.23
N ARG A 28 -11.52 -5.76 -24.95
CA ARG A 28 -10.54 -5.14 -24.04
C ARG A 28 -10.51 -5.77 -22.65
N PRO A 29 -11.67 -6.02 -21.99
CA PRO A 29 -11.67 -6.70 -20.70
C PRO A 29 -11.00 -8.08 -20.76
N TRP A 30 -11.24 -8.85 -21.83
CA TRP A 30 -10.62 -10.17 -22.02
C TRP A 30 -9.11 -10.08 -22.21
N VAL A 31 -8.61 -9.10 -22.98
CA VAL A 31 -7.17 -8.88 -23.17
C VAL A 31 -6.50 -8.59 -21.82
N ILE A 32 -7.08 -7.69 -21.02
CA ILE A 32 -6.53 -7.35 -19.68
C ILE A 32 -6.59 -8.55 -18.75
N PHE A 33 -7.71 -9.28 -18.71
CA PHE A 33 -7.88 -10.48 -17.91
C PHE A 33 -6.83 -11.54 -18.24
N LEU A 34 -6.69 -11.89 -19.52
CA LEU A 34 -5.76 -12.94 -19.95
C LEU A 34 -4.30 -12.53 -19.73
N SER A 35 -3.93 -11.30 -20.07
CA SER A 35 -2.56 -10.84 -19.84
C SER A 35 -2.22 -10.71 -18.36
N GLY A 36 -3.17 -10.29 -17.53
CA GLY A 36 -3.00 -10.26 -16.08
C GLY A 36 -2.90 -11.65 -15.46
N GLY A 37 -3.69 -12.60 -15.95
CA GLY A 37 -3.61 -14.01 -15.54
C GLY A 37 -2.26 -14.64 -15.90
N LEU A 38 -1.78 -14.40 -17.13
CA LEU A 38 -0.45 -14.85 -17.56
C LEU A 38 0.67 -14.22 -16.72
N PHE A 39 0.59 -12.93 -16.46
CA PHE A 39 1.52 -12.22 -15.59
C PHE A 39 1.55 -12.83 -14.18
N PHE A 40 0.39 -13.03 -13.57
CA PHE A 40 0.30 -13.61 -12.23
C PHE A 40 0.87 -15.03 -12.18
N THR A 41 0.55 -15.85 -13.17
CA THR A 41 1.04 -17.23 -13.28
C THR A 41 2.54 -17.27 -13.46
N TYR A 42 3.10 -16.48 -14.39
CA TYR A 42 4.53 -16.43 -14.66
C TYR A 42 5.33 -16.03 -13.43
N PHE A 43 4.97 -14.92 -12.77
CA PHE A 43 5.72 -14.46 -11.61
C PHE A 43 5.49 -15.31 -10.35
N SER A 44 4.31 -15.91 -10.19
CA SER A 44 4.08 -16.90 -9.11
C SER A 44 4.92 -18.17 -9.33
N TYR A 45 5.00 -18.65 -10.58
CA TYR A 45 5.83 -19.81 -10.91
C TYR A 45 7.34 -19.53 -10.72
N THR A 46 7.83 -18.40 -11.22
CA THR A 46 9.26 -18.04 -11.12
C THR A 46 9.68 -17.77 -9.68
N GLN A 47 8.77 -17.25 -8.84
CA GLN A 47 9.07 -16.94 -7.44
C GLN A 47 8.97 -18.16 -6.52
N PHE A 48 8.01 -19.07 -6.75
CA PHE A 48 7.66 -20.14 -5.80
C PHE A 48 7.81 -21.56 -6.37
N GLY A 49 8.10 -21.70 -7.67
CA GLY A 49 8.14 -22.98 -8.36
C GLY A 49 6.77 -23.54 -8.71
N GLY A 50 6.74 -24.66 -9.43
CA GLY A 50 5.55 -25.19 -10.09
C GLY A 50 4.38 -25.49 -9.14
N VAL A 51 4.58 -26.28 -8.10
CA VAL A 51 3.50 -26.72 -7.19
C VAL A 51 2.98 -25.54 -6.36
N VAL A 52 3.88 -24.75 -5.78
CA VAL A 52 3.52 -23.62 -4.94
C VAL A 52 2.91 -22.49 -5.79
N GLY A 53 3.46 -22.25 -6.99
CA GLY A 53 2.90 -21.29 -7.93
C GLY A 53 1.48 -21.67 -8.38
N ALA A 54 1.23 -22.94 -8.67
CA ALA A 54 -0.10 -23.43 -9.00
C ALA A 54 -1.10 -23.29 -7.83
N ALA A 55 -0.66 -23.58 -6.60
CA ALA A 55 -1.48 -23.37 -5.41
C ALA A 55 -1.83 -21.90 -5.20
N CYS A 56 -0.86 -20.97 -5.35
CA CYS A 56 -1.10 -19.53 -5.28
C CYS A 56 -2.12 -19.08 -6.33
N LEU A 57 -1.99 -19.58 -7.57
CA LEU A 57 -2.94 -19.29 -8.64
C LEU A 57 -4.33 -19.83 -8.31
N GLY A 58 -4.43 -21.05 -7.80
CA GLY A 58 -5.70 -21.66 -7.39
C GLY A 58 -6.41 -20.86 -6.30
N ILE A 59 -5.69 -20.43 -5.27
CA ILE A 59 -6.22 -19.59 -4.20
C ILE A 59 -6.69 -18.24 -4.75
N PHE A 60 -5.88 -17.62 -5.60
CA PHE A 60 -6.24 -16.36 -6.20
C PHE A 60 -7.50 -16.46 -7.08
N LEU A 61 -7.60 -17.49 -7.92
CA LEU A 61 -8.79 -17.72 -8.74
C LEU A 61 -10.03 -18.02 -7.90
N TRP A 62 -9.88 -18.78 -6.82
CA TRP A 62 -10.96 -19.03 -5.85
C TRP A 62 -11.45 -17.72 -5.22
N GLU A 63 -10.56 -16.90 -4.68
CA GLU A 63 -10.89 -15.59 -4.12
C GLU A 63 -11.62 -14.71 -5.13
N SER A 64 -11.10 -14.65 -6.37
CA SER A 64 -11.68 -13.88 -7.45
C SER A 64 -13.08 -14.39 -7.83
N LEU A 65 -13.27 -15.71 -7.89
CA LEU A 65 -14.54 -16.32 -8.21
C LEU A 65 -15.58 -16.04 -7.12
N VAL A 66 -15.24 -16.29 -5.86
CA VAL A 66 -16.18 -16.10 -4.74
C VAL A 66 -16.60 -14.64 -4.62
N SER A 67 -15.65 -13.71 -4.70
CA SER A 67 -15.96 -12.28 -4.60
C SER A 67 -16.83 -11.77 -5.74
N ARG A 68 -16.74 -12.36 -6.93
CA ARG A 68 -17.59 -12.01 -8.09
C ARG A 68 -19.06 -12.29 -7.86
N PHE A 69 -19.38 -13.37 -7.17
CA PHE A 69 -20.77 -13.82 -6.94
C PHE A 69 -21.44 -13.21 -5.70
N TYR A 70 -20.81 -12.19 -5.08
CA TYR A 70 -21.46 -11.50 -3.96
C TYR A 70 -22.76 -10.83 -4.41
N LYS A 71 -23.86 -11.33 -3.83
CA LYS A 71 -25.17 -10.69 -3.91
C LYS A 71 -25.32 -9.69 -2.77
N PRO A 72 -26.26 -8.73 -2.85
CA PRO A 72 -26.51 -7.77 -1.78
C PRO A 72 -27.21 -8.42 -0.55
N ALA A 73 -26.87 -9.67 -0.22
CA ALA A 73 -27.29 -10.36 0.97
C ALA A 73 -26.22 -10.29 2.05
N SER A 74 -26.59 -9.89 3.26
CA SER A 74 -25.63 -9.63 4.35
C SER A 74 -24.70 -10.81 4.66
N TRP A 75 -25.25 -12.02 4.74
CA TRP A 75 -24.47 -13.21 5.06
C TRP A 75 -23.42 -13.56 3.98
N VAL A 76 -23.74 -13.33 2.70
CA VAL A 76 -22.81 -13.56 1.58
C VAL A 76 -21.67 -12.54 1.62
N CYS A 77 -21.99 -11.27 1.88
CA CYS A 77 -20.97 -10.23 2.07
C CYS A 77 -20.04 -10.56 3.24
N TRP A 78 -20.59 -10.93 4.41
CA TRP A 78 -19.78 -11.29 5.57
C TRP A 78 -18.95 -12.56 5.36
N PHE A 79 -19.49 -13.56 4.68
CA PHE A 79 -18.72 -14.75 4.30
C PHE A 79 -17.51 -14.36 3.43
N GLY A 80 -17.72 -13.55 2.40
CA GLY A 80 -16.66 -13.11 1.52
C GLY A 80 -15.60 -12.28 2.22
N VAL A 81 -16.02 -11.29 3.03
CA VAL A 81 -15.09 -10.48 3.84
C VAL A 81 -14.28 -11.39 4.79
N THR A 82 -14.95 -12.31 5.48
CA THR A 82 -14.30 -13.19 6.45
C THR A 82 -13.27 -14.11 5.79
N GLN A 83 -13.61 -14.77 4.68
CA GLN A 83 -12.67 -15.66 4.00
C GLN A 83 -11.46 -14.90 3.45
N THR A 84 -11.66 -13.72 2.84
CA THR A 84 -10.57 -12.88 2.33
C THR A 84 -9.60 -12.49 3.46
N VAL A 85 -10.13 -12.09 4.61
CA VAL A 85 -9.31 -11.78 5.80
C VAL A 85 -8.60 -13.01 6.32
N LEU A 86 -9.28 -14.18 6.37
CA LEU A 86 -8.67 -15.44 6.81
C LEU A 86 -7.52 -15.87 5.90
N PHE A 87 -7.63 -15.72 4.57
CA PHE A 87 -6.53 -16.01 3.66
C PHE A 87 -5.33 -15.07 3.93
N LEU A 88 -5.58 -13.77 4.10
CA LEU A 88 -4.52 -12.84 4.45
C LEU A 88 -3.84 -13.24 5.79
N VAL A 89 -4.62 -13.60 6.80
CA VAL A 89 -4.10 -14.05 8.11
C VAL A 89 -3.30 -15.34 7.96
N LEU A 90 -3.80 -16.31 7.22
CA LEU A 90 -3.14 -17.59 7.01
C LEU A 90 -1.77 -17.44 6.34
N PHE A 91 -1.69 -16.65 5.27
CA PHE A 91 -0.45 -16.53 4.50
C PHE A 91 0.53 -15.50 5.07
N LYS A 92 0.04 -14.40 5.63
CA LYS A 92 0.90 -13.30 6.09
C LYS A 92 1.20 -13.34 7.58
N TYR A 93 0.24 -13.73 8.42
CA TYR A 93 0.35 -13.56 9.88
C TYR A 93 0.48 -14.85 10.67
N ARG A 94 0.34 -16.03 10.05
CA ARG A 94 0.35 -17.32 10.74
C ARG A 94 1.56 -17.49 11.65
N ASN A 95 2.78 -17.35 11.12
CA ASN A 95 3.99 -17.52 11.91
C ASN A 95 4.12 -16.50 13.03
N PHE A 96 3.67 -15.27 12.81
CA PHE A 96 3.63 -14.24 13.83
C PHE A 96 2.64 -14.58 14.95
N LEU A 97 1.41 -14.92 14.61
CA LEU A 97 0.36 -15.22 15.59
C LEU A 97 0.68 -16.50 16.38
N THR A 98 1.14 -17.55 15.73
CA THR A 98 1.53 -18.78 16.41
C THR A 98 2.79 -18.57 17.26
N GLY A 99 3.71 -17.71 16.86
CA GLY A 99 4.89 -17.32 17.63
C GLY A 99 4.57 -16.56 18.93
N LEU A 100 3.39 -15.96 19.05
CA LEU A 100 2.93 -15.37 20.32
C LEU A 100 2.61 -16.44 21.37
N VAL A 101 2.20 -17.64 20.92
CA VAL A 101 1.88 -18.78 21.80
C VAL A 101 3.10 -19.68 21.99
N TRP A 102 3.72 -20.08 20.88
CA TRP A 102 4.93 -20.91 20.87
C TRP A 102 6.15 -20.04 20.55
N ARG A 103 6.86 -19.60 21.62
CA ARG A 103 8.03 -18.70 21.45
C ARG A 103 9.19 -19.37 20.68
N ASP A 104 9.27 -20.70 20.75
CA ASP A 104 10.26 -21.51 20.00
C ASP A 104 9.64 -22.04 18.71
N ALA A 105 10.18 -21.58 17.57
CA ALA A 105 9.72 -22.01 16.26
C ALA A 105 9.86 -23.53 16.05
N ALA A 106 10.87 -24.17 16.66
CA ALA A 106 11.08 -25.62 16.55
C ALA A 106 9.99 -26.43 17.28
N ARG A 107 9.35 -25.84 18.29
CA ARG A 107 8.25 -26.44 19.07
C ARG A 107 6.87 -26.02 18.61
N ASN A 108 6.80 -25.14 17.61
CA ASN A 108 5.54 -24.63 17.08
C ASN A 108 5.01 -25.58 15.97
N PRO A 109 3.96 -26.38 16.24
CA PRO A 109 3.45 -27.35 15.27
C PRO A 109 2.78 -26.69 14.06
N LEU A 110 2.48 -25.39 14.15
CA LEU A 110 1.84 -24.62 13.10
C LEU A 110 2.82 -23.72 12.33
N TYR A 111 4.12 -23.77 12.64
CA TYR A 111 5.13 -22.94 11.99
C TYR A 111 5.39 -23.40 10.55
N TRP A 112 5.32 -22.48 9.62
CA TRP A 112 5.68 -22.76 8.23
C TRP A 112 7.14 -22.38 7.98
N LYS A 113 7.99 -23.40 7.90
CA LYS A 113 9.41 -23.22 7.63
C LYS A 113 9.68 -22.55 6.27
N HIS A 114 8.83 -22.85 5.29
CA HIS A 114 8.88 -22.26 3.95
C HIS A 114 7.58 -21.48 3.69
N ALA A 115 7.33 -20.46 4.54
CA ALA A 115 6.19 -19.58 4.35
C ALA A 115 6.32 -18.85 3.02
N PHE A 116 5.27 -18.91 2.20
CA PHE A 116 5.18 -18.15 0.97
C PHE A 116 4.03 -17.15 1.05
N LEU A 117 4.23 -16.01 0.41
CA LEU A 117 3.23 -14.96 0.34
C LEU A 117 2.74 -14.85 -1.11
N PRO A 118 1.48 -15.23 -1.42
CA PRO A 118 0.95 -15.10 -2.77
C PRO A 118 1.15 -13.68 -3.32
N LEU A 119 1.54 -13.59 -4.58
CA LEU A 119 1.83 -12.32 -5.25
C LEU A 119 0.65 -11.35 -5.12
N GLY A 120 0.91 -10.17 -4.56
CA GLY A 120 -0.10 -9.12 -4.43
C GLY A 120 -1.20 -9.36 -3.38
N ILE A 121 -1.13 -10.42 -2.53
CA ILE A 121 -2.20 -10.78 -1.59
C ILE A 121 -2.66 -9.60 -0.72
N SER A 122 -1.73 -8.78 -0.25
CA SER A 122 -2.06 -7.63 0.58
C SER A 122 -2.83 -6.54 -0.19
N PHE A 123 -2.59 -6.39 -1.49
CA PHE A 123 -3.25 -5.38 -2.33
C PHE A 123 -4.59 -5.86 -2.85
N PHE A 124 -4.67 -7.06 -3.42
CA PHE A 124 -5.96 -7.56 -3.91
C PHE A 124 -6.93 -7.89 -2.77
N THR A 125 -6.45 -8.12 -1.53
CA THR A 125 -7.32 -8.17 -0.35
C THR A 125 -8.16 -6.89 -0.20
N PHE A 126 -7.57 -5.71 -0.37
CA PHE A 126 -8.30 -4.46 -0.36
C PHE A 126 -9.33 -4.37 -1.51
N GLU A 127 -8.96 -4.87 -2.68
CA GLU A 127 -9.85 -4.87 -3.86
C GLU A 127 -11.04 -5.81 -3.69
N PHE A 128 -10.87 -6.97 -3.09
CA PHE A 128 -11.96 -7.88 -2.75
C PHE A 128 -12.86 -7.32 -1.65
N LEU A 129 -12.27 -6.81 -0.57
CA LEU A 129 -13.03 -6.27 0.56
C LEU A 129 -13.90 -5.08 0.14
N HIS A 130 -13.35 -4.11 -0.59
CA HIS A 130 -14.16 -2.96 -0.98
C HIS A 130 -15.24 -3.36 -1.99
N TYR A 131 -14.95 -4.25 -2.95
CA TYR A 131 -15.93 -4.73 -3.90
C TYR A 131 -17.10 -5.41 -3.20
N ALA A 132 -16.82 -6.33 -2.26
CA ALA A 132 -17.85 -7.02 -1.48
C ALA A 132 -18.75 -6.02 -0.71
N VAL A 133 -18.11 -5.07 0.01
CA VAL A 133 -18.84 -4.06 0.79
C VAL A 133 -19.63 -3.09 -0.09
N ASP A 134 -19.05 -2.66 -1.23
CA ASP A 134 -19.73 -1.70 -2.11
C ASP A 134 -20.87 -2.38 -2.92
N ARG A 135 -20.71 -3.66 -3.26
CA ARG A 135 -21.82 -4.46 -3.83
C ARG A 135 -22.96 -4.61 -2.81
N TYR A 136 -22.64 -4.97 -1.58
CA TYR A 136 -23.64 -5.06 -0.51
C TYR A 136 -24.39 -3.75 -0.27
N LYS A 137 -23.67 -2.62 -0.34
CA LYS A 137 -24.25 -1.28 -0.14
C LYS A 137 -24.88 -0.67 -1.39
N ASN A 138 -24.96 -1.41 -2.50
CA ASN A 138 -25.46 -0.93 -3.81
C ASN A 138 -24.72 0.34 -4.31
N ARG A 139 -23.41 0.44 -4.03
CA ARG A 139 -22.56 1.57 -4.45
C ARG A 139 -21.84 1.35 -5.77
N THR A 140 -21.90 0.14 -6.30
CA THR A 140 -21.25 -0.21 -7.56
C THR A 140 -22.19 -1.08 -8.40
N GLU A 141 -22.15 -0.86 -9.70
CA GLU A 141 -22.88 -1.68 -10.67
C GLU A 141 -22.25 -3.07 -10.84
N GLU A 142 -23.01 -3.99 -11.39
CA GLU A 142 -22.53 -5.30 -11.76
C GLU A 142 -21.99 -5.24 -13.18
N GLY A 143 -20.67 -5.42 -13.35
CA GLY A 143 -20.07 -5.61 -14.66
C GLY A 143 -20.12 -7.06 -15.13
N SER A 144 -19.69 -7.32 -16.34
CA SER A 144 -19.47 -8.68 -16.85
C SER A 144 -18.34 -9.39 -16.05
N VAL A 145 -18.27 -10.72 -16.17
CA VAL A 145 -17.19 -11.51 -15.56
C VAL A 145 -15.82 -11.03 -16.08
N ALA A 146 -15.72 -10.75 -17.39
CA ALA A 146 -14.48 -10.26 -17.97
C ALA A 146 -14.05 -8.89 -17.43
N GLU A 147 -15.00 -7.96 -17.22
CA GLU A 147 -14.73 -6.65 -16.64
C GLU A 147 -14.28 -6.76 -15.18
N TYR A 148 -14.89 -7.64 -14.40
CA TYR A 148 -14.48 -7.88 -13.02
C TYR A 148 -13.07 -8.51 -12.95
N MET A 149 -12.81 -9.53 -13.78
CA MET A 149 -11.51 -10.17 -13.84
C MET A 149 -10.42 -9.22 -14.37
N ALA A 150 -10.76 -8.37 -15.34
CA ALA A 150 -9.87 -7.31 -15.80
C ALA A 150 -9.53 -6.31 -14.68
N PHE A 151 -10.49 -5.99 -13.81
CA PHE A 151 -10.24 -5.14 -12.65
C PHE A 151 -9.27 -5.81 -11.66
N ILE A 152 -9.53 -7.03 -11.22
CA ILE A 152 -8.71 -7.72 -10.23
C ILE A 152 -7.32 -8.04 -10.77
N LEU A 153 -7.23 -8.57 -12.00
CA LEU A 153 -5.99 -8.98 -12.64
C LEU A 153 -5.30 -7.85 -13.42
N PHE A 154 -5.65 -6.61 -13.17
CA PHE A 154 -4.96 -5.47 -13.77
C PHE A 154 -3.54 -5.35 -13.24
N PHE A 155 -2.63 -6.10 -13.85
CA PHE A 155 -1.27 -6.31 -13.34
C PHE A 155 -0.44 -5.01 -13.15
N PRO A 156 -0.65 -3.90 -13.87
CA PRO A 156 0.09 -2.67 -13.59
C PRO A 156 -0.03 -2.16 -12.14
N THR A 157 -1.12 -2.48 -11.45
CA THR A 157 -1.34 -2.03 -10.06
C THR A 157 -1.40 -3.15 -9.03
N MET A 158 -1.38 -4.41 -9.46
CA MET A 158 -1.67 -5.58 -8.63
C MET A 158 -0.70 -5.78 -7.47
N VAL A 159 0.60 -5.54 -7.66
CA VAL A 159 1.64 -5.92 -6.67
C VAL A 159 1.89 -4.85 -5.63
N ALA A 160 2.01 -3.59 -6.05
CA ALA A 160 2.34 -2.46 -5.18
C ALA A 160 1.84 -1.10 -5.73
N GLY A 161 0.97 -1.12 -6.72
CA GLY A 161 0.41 0.08 -7.33
C GLY A 161 -0.65 0.76 -6.45
N PRO A 162 -1.21 1.89 -6.90
CA PRO A 162 -2.32 2.52 -6.22
C PRO A 162 -3.53 1.59 -6.10
N ILE A 163 -4.15 1.56 -4.94
CA ILE A 163 -5.36 0.77 -4.69
C ILE A 163 -6.50 1.40 -5.49
N LYS A 164 -6.87 0.74 -6.58
CA LYS A 164 -7.95 1.17 -7.46
C LYS A 164 -9.31 0.70 -6.92
N ARG A 165 -10.38 1.40 -7.27
CA ARG A 165 -11.75 1.03 -6.92
C ARG A 165 -12.51 0.58 -8.15
N TYR A 166 -13.38 -0.41 -8.00
CA TYR A 166 -14.13 -0.97 -9.12
C TYR A 166 -15.04 0.06 -9.79
N GLN A 167 -15.75 0.87 -9.00
CA GLN A 167 -16.62 1.94 -9.50
C GLN A 167 -15.89 3.05 -10.26
N ASP A 168 -14.57 3.23 -9.99
CA ASP A 168 -13.74 4.21 -10.71
C ASP A 168 -13.05 3.59 -11.92
N PHE A 169 -12.77 2.28 -11.87
CA PHE A 169 -12.06 1.54 -12.91
C PHE A 169 -12.97 1.18 -14.08
N LEU A 170 -14.17 0.66 -13.81
CA LEU A 170 -15.07 0.15 -14.82
C LEU A 170 -15.48 1.19 -15.87
N PRO A 171 -15.88 2.42 -15.51
CA PRO A 171 -16.18 3.46 -16.50
C PRO A 171 -14.97 3.81 -17.36
N LYS A 172 -13.76 3.83 -16.80
CA LYS A 172 -12.52 4.13 -17.52
C LYS A 172 -12.13 3.00 -18.47
N LEU A 173 -12.37 1.75 -18.08
CA LEU A 173 -12.17 0.58 -18.95
C LEU A 173 -13.08 0.65 -20.19
N ARG A 174 -14.34 1.02 -20.00
CA ARG A 174 -15.33 1.15 -21.08
C ARG A 174 -15.05 2.37 -21.98
N ALA A 175 -14.50 3.44 -21.40
CA ALA A 175 -14.23 4.72 -22.09
C ALA A 175 -12.78 4.88 -22.58
N ILE A 176 -12.03 3.79 -22.82
CA ILE A 176 -10.65 3.87 -23.31
C ILE A 176 -10.62 4.65 -24.65
N SER A 177 -9.96 5.81 -24.62
CA SER A 177 -9.84 6.73 -25.75
C SER A 177 -9.01 6.15 -26.90
N ARG A 178 -9.27 6.62 -28.13
CA ARG A 178 -8.43 6.35 -29.30
C ARG A 178 -7.16 7.23 -29.35
N GLU A 179 -7.04 8.23 -28.48
CA GLU A 179 -5.86 9.11 -28.39
C GLU A 179 -4.68 8.43 -27.67
N TRP A 180 -4.30 7.27 -28.12
CA TRP A 180 -3.28 6.44 -27.47
C TRP A 180 -1.88 7.03 -27.53
N VAL A 181 -1.54 7.85 -28.53
CA VAL A 181 -0.22 8.49 -28.64
C VAL A 181 0.06 9.39 -27.42
N VAL A 182 -0.90 10.26 -27.06
CA VAL A 182 -0.76 11.16 -25.90
C VAL A 182 -0.68 10.36 -24.58
N ASP A 183 -1.48 9.30 -24.45
CA ASP A 183 -1.42 8.43 -23.28
C ASP A 183 -0.08 7.71 -23.17
N TRP A 184 0.49 7.25 -24.30
CA TRP A 184 1.78 6.59 -24.34
C TRP A 184 2.93 7.53 -24.00
N GLN A 185 2.96 8.74 -24.54
CA GLN A 185 3.95 9.74 -24.16
C GLN A 185 3.93 10.03 -22.65
N ARG A 186 2.75 10.32 -22.10
CA ARG A 186 2.59 10.58 -20.67
C ARG A 186 2.90 9.36 -19.82
N GLY A 187 2.49 8.17 -20.28
CA GLY A 187 2.76 6.91 -19.59
C GLY A 187 4.25 6.60 -19.54
N ALA A 188 4.94 6.69 -20.67
CA ALA A 188 6.38 6.48 -20.76
C ALA A 188 7.16 7.49 -19.91
N THR A 189 6.83 8.78 -19.98
CA THR A 189 7.45 9.81 -19.13
C THR A 189 7.29 9.48 -17.66
N ARG A 190 6.09 9.02 -17.24
CA ARG A 190 5.84 8.67 -15.85
C ARG A 190 6.64 7.43 -15.41
N ILE A 191 6.74 6.41 -16.27
CA ILE A 191 7.57 5.21 -16.04
C ILE A 191 9.04 5.63 -15.88
N LEU A 192 9.57 6.45 -16.80
CA LEU A 192 10.96 6.93 -16.72
C LEU A 192 11.21 7.72 -15.42
N THR A 193 10.28 8.59 -15.03
CA THR A 193 10.36 9.29 -13.73
C THR A 193 10.46 8.31 -12.56
N GLY A 194 9.65 7.24 -12.58
CA GLY A 194 9.71 6.19 -11.57
C GLY A 194 11.06 5.46 -11.57
N LEU A 195 11.59 5.10 -12.75
CA LEU A 195 12.90 4.44 -12.86
C LEU A 195 14.03 5.34 -12.36
N VAL A 196 14.01 6.64 -12.66
CA VAL A 196 14.99 7.61 -12.13
C VAL A 196 14.92 7.69 -10.61
N LYS A 197 13.72 7.77 -10.02
CA LYS A 197 13.56 7.75 -8.56
C LYS A 197 14.10 6.45 -7.96
N LYS A 198 13.83 5.32 -8.59
CA LYS A 198 14.27 4.00 -8.12
C LYS A 198 15.78 3.88 -8.14
N PHE A 199 16.38 4.00 -9.32
CA PHE A 199 17.82 3.76 -9.49
C PHE A 199 18.69 4.94 -9.06
N GLY A 200 18.24 6.17 -9.31
CA GLY A 200 19.01 7.38 -9.00
C GLY A 200 18.93 7.83 -7.55
N VAL A 201 17.86 7.47 -6.83
CA VAL A 201 17.67 7.91 -5.43
C VAL A 201 17.54 6.74 -4.47
N ALA A 202 16.55 5.88 -4.64
CA ALA A 202 16.24 4.85 -3.64
C ALA A 202 17.36 3.81 -3.51
N ASP A 203 17.90 3.32 -4.62
CA ASP A 203 18.97 2.31 -4.61
C ASP A 203 20.32 2.91 -4.13
N VAL A 204 20.61 4.16 -4.48
CA VAL A 204 21.80 4.88 -3.96
C VAL A 204 21.73 5.02 -2.44
N LEU A 205 20.57 5.38 -1.89
CA LEU A 205 20.39 5.52 -0.44
C LEU A 205 20.42 4.18 0.30
N THR A 206 20.34 3.05 -0.41
CA THR A 206 20.45 1.72 0.21
C THR A 206 21.79 1.52 0.89
N ALA A 207 22.88 2.09 0.36
CA ALA A 207 24.19 2.04 0.97
C ALA A 207 24.21 2.59 2.41
N TYR A 208 23.48 3.68 2.66
CA TYR A 208 23.36 4.29 3.99
C TYR A 208 22.39 3.55 4.90
N THR A 209 21.28 3.05 4.37
CA THR A 209 20.21 2.44 5.16
C THR A 209 20.49 1.01 5.58
N ASN A 210 21.43 0.31 4.94
CA ASN A 210 21.88 -1.02 5.36
C ASN A 210 22.59 -1.02 6.72
N HIS A 211 23.04 0.15 7.19
CA HIS A 211 23.63 0.33 8.52
C HIS A 211 22.59 0.43 9.66
N LEU A 212 21.30 0.42 9.38
CA LEU A 212 20.23 0.40 10.40
C LEU A 212 20.07 -1.02 10.98
N ASN A 213 21.16 -1.58 11.53
CA ASN A 213 21.23 -2.86 12.20
C ASN A 213 21.96 -2.72 13.55
N ALA A 214 21.76 -3.66 14.47
CA ALA A 214 22.26 -3.57 15.84
C ALA A 214 23.80 -3.43 15.90
N ALA A 215 24.55 -4.12 15.04
CA ALA A 215 26.02 -4.10 15.05
C ALA A 215 26.59 -2.75 14.63
N ASP A 216 26.07 -2.14 13.58
CA ASP A 216 26.51 -0.84 13.10
C ASP A 216 26.04 0.30 14.02
N ILE A 217 24.81 0.22 14.54
CA ILE A 217 24.27 1.17 15.53
C ILE A 217 25.15 1.22 16.79
N ALA A 218 25.69 0.08 17.23
CA ALA A 218 26.57 0.01 18.40
C ALA A 218 27.88 0.81 18.21
N ARG A 219 28.40 0.88 16.98
CA ARG A 219 29.68 1.50 16.63
C ARG A 219 29.54 2.94 16.14
N ALA A 220 28.35 3.33 15.71
CA ALA A 220 28.11 4.64 15.13
C ALA A 220 28.17 5.76 16.17
N TRP A 221 28.66 6.94 15.77
CA TRP A 221 28.47 8.17 16.55
C TRP A 221 27.05 8.72 16.34
N ARG A 222 26.50 9.40 17.35
CA ARG A 222 25.08 9.77 17.38
C ARG A 222 24.54 10.53 16.17
N PRO A 223 25.23 11.55 15.61
CA PRO A 223 24.72 12.23 14.41
C PRO A 223 24.57 11.32 13.20
N MET A 224 25.42 10.29 13.06
CA MET A 224 25.33 9.34 11.96
C MET A 224 24.05 8.50 12.02
N LEU A 225 23.56 8.18 13.22
CA LEU A 225 22.27 7.49 13.39
C LEU A 225 21.12 8.30 12.79
N LEU A 226 21.10 9.62 13.00
CA LEU A 226 20.13 10.51 12.37
C LEU A 226 20.28 10.54 10.85
N VAL A 227 21.52 10.63 10.33
CA VAL A 227 21.77 10.59 8.89
C VAL A 227 21.20 9.33 8.27
N TRP A 228 21.44 8.15 8.86
CA TRP A 228 20.91 6.88 8.35
C TRP A 228 19.38 6.83 8.40
N LEU A 229 18.76 7.33 9.49
CA LEU A 229 17.31 7.34 9.62
C LEU A 229 16.64 8.30 8.64
N PHE A 230 17.19 9.51 8.46
CA PHE A 230 16.67 10.47 7.46
C PHE A 230 16.89 9.96 6.03
N ALA A 231 18.03 9.32 5.75
CA ALA A 231 18.27 8.65 4.48
C ALA A 231 17.22 7.55 4.22
N TYR A 232 16.82 6.79 5.25
CA TYR A 232 15.73 5.83 5.14
C TYR A 232 14.40 6.49 4.83
N GLY A 233 14.06 7.61 5.47
CA GLY A 233 12.85 8.36 5.18
C GLY A 233 12.77 8.81 3.73
N ILE A 234 13.88 9.31 3.17
CA ILE A 234 13.96 9.69 1.75
C ILE A 234 13.88 8.44 0.85
N LYS A 235 14.59 7.38 1.21
CA LYS A 235 14.59 6.12 0.46
C LYS A 235 13.20 5.52 0.34
N ILE A 236 12.46 5.36 1.46
CA ILE A 236 11.13 4.75 1.43
C ILE A 236 10.15 5.57 0.59
N TYR A 237 10.24 6.90 0.63
CA TYR A 237 9.46 7.77 -0.23
C TYR A 237 9.85 7.63 -1.71
N ALA A 238 11.15 7.68 -2.02
CA ALA A 238 11.63 7.55 -3.38
C ALA A 238 11.28 6.19 -3.97
N ASP A 239 11.49 5.10 -3.23
CA ASP A 239 11.23 3.73 -3.65
C ASP A 239 9.72 3.49 -3.90
N PHE A 240 8.86 3.89 -2.96
CA PHE A 240 7.43 3.66 -3.09
C PHE A 240 6.75 4.63 -4.08
N SER A 241 7.20 5.89 -4.16
CA SER A 241 6.72 6.80 -5.20
C SER A 241 7.18 6.39 -6.59
N ALA A 242 8.39 5.83 -6.73
CA ALA A 242 8.88 5.24 -7.97
C ALA A 242 7.97 4.10 -8.45
N TYR A 243 7.62 3.19 -7.54
CA TYR A 243 6.67 2.12 -7.81
C TYR A 243 5.32 2.64 -8.29
N SER A 244 4.79 3.64 -7.58
CA SER A 244 3.52 4.27 -7.94
C SER A 244 3.59 4.94 -9.30
N ASP A 245 4.69 5.63 -9.63
CA ASP A 245 4.89 6.26 -10.93
C ASP A 245 4.93 5.23 -12.07
N ILE A 246 5.65 4.11 -11.87
CA ILE A 246 5.70 3.03 -12.86
C ILE A 246 4.31 2.41 -13.04
N ALA A 247 3.58 2.15 -11.96
CA ALA A 247 2.23 1.58 -12.02
C ALA A 247 1.23 2.50 -12.72
N ILE A 248 1.24 3.81 -12.38
CA ILE A 248 0.38 4.82 -12.99
C ILE A 248 0.71 5.00 -14.48
N GLY A 249 2.01 5.06 -14.80
CA GLY A 249 2.48 5.15 -16.18
C GLY A 249 2.09 3.93 -17.00
N SER A 250 2.28 2.73 -16.43
CA SER A 250 1.89 1.47 -17.06
C SER A 250 0.37 1.40 -17.31
N ALA A 251 -0.44 1.77 -16.33
CA ALA A 251 -1.90 1.82 -16.48
C ALA A 251 -2.32 2.79 -17.60
N ARG A 252 -1.58 3.90 -17.75
CA ARG A 252 -1.84 4.88 -18.79
C ARG A 252 -1.59 4.35 -20.21
N LEU A 253 -0.64 3.44 -20.39
CA LEU A 253 -0.43 2.80 -21.71
C LEU A 253 -1.68 2.02 -22.16
N PHE A 254 -2.41 1.41 -21.21
CA PHE A 254 -3.72 0.80 -21.49
C PHE A 254 -4.84 1.84 -21.73
N GLY A 255 -4.62 3.13 -21.43
CA GLY A 255 -5.65 4.18 -21.45
C GLY A 255 -6.45 4.30 -20.17
N ILE A 256 -6.02 3.63 -19.11
CA ILE A 256 -6.70 3.61 -17.82
C ILE A 256 -5.96 4.53 -16.84
N ARG A 257 -6.68 5.48 -16.25
CA ARG A 257 -6.14 6.37 -15.22
C ARG A 257 -6.44 5.79 -13.84
N VAL A 258 -5.38 5.47 -13.10
CA VAL A 258 -5.45 5.04 -11.70
C VAL A 258 -5.15 6.20 -10.76
N PRO A 259 -5.53 6.13 -9.46
CA PRO A 259 -5.33 7.24 -8.53
C PRO A 259 -3.83 7.50 -8.26
N GLU A 260 -3.52 8.74 -7.83
CA GLU A 260 -2.20 9.10 -7.31
C GLU A 260 -2.01 8.54 -5.90
N ASN A 261 -0.75 8.21 -5.56
CA ASN A 261 -0.39 7.76 -4.21
C ASN A 261 0.36 8.83 -3.41
N PHE A 262 1.05 9.74 -4.08
CA PHE A 262 1.91 10.72 -3.42
C PHE A 262 1.76 12.11 -4.05
N ASP A 263 1.70 13.13 -3.17
CA ASP A 263 1.77 14.53 -3.56
C ASP A 263 2.63 15.31 -2.56
N TRP A 264 3.95 15.25 -2.69
CA TRP A 264 4.94 15.97 -1.87
C TRP A 264 4.66 15.89 -0.36
N PRO A 265 4.50 14.70 0.24
CA PRO A 265 4.07 14.52 1.63
C PRO A 265 5.06 15.14 2.64
N TYR A 266 6.36 15.08 2.36
CA TYR A 266 7.39 15.62 3.25
C TYR A 266 7.48 17.15 3.26
N LEU A 267 6.78 17.83 2.38
CA LEU A 267 6.65 19.30 2.40
C LEU A 267 5.44 19.80 3.21
N ARG A 268 4.67 18.88 3.82
CA ARG A 268 3.46 19.24 4.56
C ARG A 268 3.79 19.65 6.00
N THR A 269 3.14 20.70 6.45
CA THR A 269 3.42 21.36 7.75
C THR A 269 2.76 20.69 8.95
N ASN A 270 1.98 19.63 8.75
CA ASN A 270 1.36 18.88 9.86
C ASN A 270 1.02 17.44 9.46
N ILE A 271 0.91 16.59 10.48
CA ILE A 271 0.68 15.15 10.30
C ILE A 271 -0.64 14.81 9.58
N THR A 272 -1.68 15.65 9.68
CA THR A 272 -2.94 15.42 8.95
C THR A 272 -2.74 15.63 7.45
N GLU A 273 -2.07 16.73 7.08
CA GLU A 273 -1.74 16.97 5.67
C GLU A 273 -0.71 15.96 5.15
N PHE A 274 0.26 15.53 5.97
CA PHE A 274 1.16 14.45 5.59
C PHE A 274 0.38 13.22 5.13
N TRP A 275 -0.56 12.70 5.92
CA TRP A 275 -1.34 11.51 5.58
C TRP A 275 -2.33 11.72 4.43
N ARG A 276 -2.77 12.95 4.17
CA ARG A 276 -3.58 13.27 2.99
C ARG A 276 -2.79 13.19 1.68
N HIS A 277 -1.45 13.23 1.75
CA HIS A 277 -0.54 13.26 0.61
C HIS A 277 0.46 12.09 0.58
N TRP A 278 0.45 11.24 1.60
CA TRP A 278 1.21 10.00 1.69
C TRP A 278 0.30 8.80 1.50
N HIS A 279 0.67 7.90 0.54
CA HIS A 279 -0.08 6.67 0.23
C HIS A 279 -1.59 6.92 0.14
N MET A 280 -1.96 7.90 -0.67
CA MET A 280 -3.31 8.49 -0.72
C MET A 280 -4.39 7.44 -0.98
N SER A 281 -4.12 6.44 -1.85
CA SER A 281 -5.08 5.39 -2.15
C SER A 281 -5.39 4.50 -0.94
N LEU A 282 -4.37 4.15 -0.12
CA LEU A 282 -4.55 3.42 1.13
C LEU A 282 -5.25 4.30 2.18
N THR A 283 -4.80 5.54 2.35
CA THR A 283 -5.38 6.48 3.32
C THR A 283 -6.88 6.67 3.06
N ASN A 284 -7.28 6.88 1.81
CA ASN A 284 -8.68 6.99 1.42
C ASN A 284 -9.45 5.68 1.64
N TRP A 285 -8.82 4.53 1.36
CA TRP A 285 -9.43 3.23 1.64
C TRP A 285 -9.70 3.03 3.14
N LEU A 286 -8.70 3.31 3.99
CA LEU A 286 -8.85 3.22 5.46
C LEU A 286 -9.92 4.19 5.99
N ILE A 287 -10.02 5.38 5.43
CA ILE A 287 -11.07 6.34 5.79
C ILE A 287 -12.44 5.77 5.49
N ASP A 288 -12.67 5.23 4.28
CA ASP A 288 -14.00 4.83 3.83
C ASP A 288 -14.46 3.49 4.41
N TYR A 289 -13.53 2.56 4.66
CA TYR A 289 -13.88 1.20 5.08
C TYR A 289 -13.57 0.90 6.56
N ILE A 290 -12.80 1.76 7.25
CA ILE A 290 -12.52 1.62 8.69
C ILE A 290 -13.00 2.83 9.47
N TYR A 291 -12.47 4.03 9.17
CA TYR A 291 -12.73 5.21 9.99
C TYR A 291 -14.19 5.67 9.95
N VAL A 292 -14.78 5.79 8.76
CA VAL A 292 -16.18 6.22 8.58
C VAL A 292 -17.18 5.20 9.16
N PRO A 293 -17.06 3.87 8.96
CA PRO A 293 -17.90 2.87 9.60
C PRO A 293 -17.84 2.89 11.13
N LEU A 294 -16.70 3.21 11.74
CA LEU A 294 -16.58 3.41 13.19
C LEU A 294 -17.29 4.68 13.71
N GLY A 295 -17.85 5.49 12.80
CA GLY A 295 -18.54 6.73 13.07
C GLY A 295 -17.75 8.00 12.71
N GLY A 296 -16.51 7.86 12.25
CA GLY A 296 -15.68 8.93 11.71
C GLY A 296 -15.53 10.11 12.67
N SER A 297 -15.60 11.32 12.11
CA SER A 297 -15.53 12.59 12.85
C SER A 297 -16.87 13.05 13.45
N ARG A 298 -17.99 12.38 13.11
CA ARG A 298 -19.36 12.76 13.54
C ARG A 298 -19.65 12.40 14.99
N ARG A 299 -18.89 11.47 15.59
CA ARG A 299 -19.07 11.08 16.98
C ARG A 299 -18.44 12.11 17.91
N ALA A 300 -19.16 12.44 18.99
CA ALA A 300 -18.67 13.37 20.02
C ALA A 300 -17.64 12.72 20.96
N GLY A 301 -16.85 13.57 21.63
CA GLY A 301 -15.96 13.15 22.73
C GLY A 301 -14.74 12.31 22.30
N GLY A 302 -14.34 11.42 23.19
CA GLY A 302 -13.13 10.56 23.03
C GLY A 302 -13.23 9.51 21.92
N ARG A 303 -14.44 9.17 21.45
CA ARG A 303 -14.66 8.13 20.44
C ARG A 303 -13.98 8.43 19.10
N VAL A 304 -13.85 9.71 18.75
CA VAL A 304 -13.12 10.13 17.53
C VAL A 304 -11.62 9.78 17.64
N TYR A 305 -11.05 9.93 18.84
CA TYR A 305 -9.65 9.57 19.08
C TYR A 305 -9.45 8.05 18.99
N ALA A 306 -10.35 7.28 19.58
CA ALA A 306 -10.35 5.83 19.44
C ALA A 306 -10.47 5.39 17.97
N ASN A 307 -11.35 6.00 17.18
CA ASN A 307 -11.49 5.72 15.75
C ASN A 307 -10.18 5.96 14.98
N ILE A 308 -9.46 7.04 15.29
CA ILE A 308 -8.15 7.34 14.69
C ILE A 308 -7.14 6.25 15.08
N LEU A 309 -7.03 5.92 16.37
CA LEU A 309 -6.10 4.91 16.86
C LEU A 309 -6.37 3.53 16.26
N VAL A 310 -7.64 3.10 16.20
CA VAL A 310 -8.03 1.84 15.56
C VAL A 310 -7.68 1.83 14.09
N THR A 311 -7.93 2.93 13.35
CA THR A 311 -7.59 3.03 11.94
C THR A 311 -6.10 2.87 11.71
N PHE A 312 -5.27 3.51 12.53
CA PHE A 312 -3.82 3.42 12.42
C PHE A 312 -3.25 2.10 12.97
N LEU A 313 -3.90 1.48 13.94
CA LEU A 313 -3.61 0.11 14.37
C LEU A 313 -3.81 -0.87 13.20
N VAL A 314 -4.95 -0.79 12.50
CA VAL A 314 -5.23 -1.63 11.32
C VAL A 314 -4.20 -1.36 10.22
N SER A 315 -3.83 -0.09 9.97
CA SER A 315 -2.77 0.26 9.01
C SER A 315 -1.43 -0.37 9.38
N GLY A 316 -1.02 -0.28 10.65
CA GLY A 316 0.22 -0.88 11.14
C GLY A 316 0.21 -2.40 11.00
N ILE A 317 -0.84 -3.08 11.44
CA ILE A 317 -0.99 -4.53 11.29
C ILE A 317 -0.89 -4.91 9.80
N TRP A 318 -1.57 -4.19 8.90
CA TRP A 318 -1.54 -4.50 7.48
C TRP A 318 -0.13 -4.41 6.86
N HIS A 319 0.70 -3.47 7.29
CA HIS A 319 2.06 -3.31 6.75
C HIS A 319 2.93 -4.53 7.00
N GLY A 320 2.86 -5.15 8.18
CA GLY A 320 3.71 -6.31 8.45
C GLY A 320 3.31 -7.14 9.65
N ALA A 321 3.76 -8.39 9.65
CA ALA A 321 3.57 -9.36 10.73
C ALA A 321 4.65 -9.14 11.81
N GLY A 322 4.59 -8.04 12.54
CA GLY A 322 5.53 -7.70 13.58
C GLY A 322 5.03 -6.59 14.51
N VAL A 323 5.45 -6.65 15.78
CA VAL A 323 5.07 -5.65 16.80
C VAL A 323 5.58 -4.26 16.43
N ASN A 324 6.70 -4.16 15.74
CA ASN A 324 7.26 -2.91 15.24
C ASN A 324 6.29 -2.14 14.34
N PHE A 325 5.55 -2.82 13.46
CA PHE A 325 4.52 -2.17 12.62
C PHE A 325 3.32 -1.68 13.42
N ILE A 326 2.95 -2.42 14.49
CA ILE A 326 1.91 -1.98 15.43
C ILE A 326 2.35 -0.69 16.13
N VAL A 327 3.58 -0.66 16.64
CA VAL A 327 4.15 0.55 17.29
C VAL A 327 4.19 1.71 16.29
N TRP A 328 4.65 1.49 15.06
CA TRP A 328 4.66 2.50 14.00
C TRP A 328 3.27 3.08 13.75
N GLY A 329 2.27 2.22 13.56
CA GLY A 329 0.89 2.67 13.34
C GLY A 329 0.34 3.46 14.52
N MET A 330 0.56 2.98 15.76
CA MET A 330 0.11 3.68 16.97
C MET A 330 0.79 5.04 17.15
N LEU A 331 2.08 5.19 16.85
CA LEU A 331 2.77 6.48 16.88
C LEU A 331 2.11 7.49 15.93
N HIS A 332 1.82 7.09 14.71
CA HIS A 332 1.11 7.95 13.75
C HIS A 332 -0.31 8.28 14.21
N GLY A 333 -1.04 7.30 14.74
CA GLY A 333 -2.36 7.52 15.34
C GLY A 333 -2.32 8.53 16.50
N VAL A 334 -1.35 8.39 17.41
CA VAL A 334 -1.14 9.31 18.53
C VAL A 334 -0.79 10.72 18.05
N MET A 335 0.11 10.87 17.07
CA MET A 335 0.43 12.18 16.48
C MET A 335 -0.80 12.89 15.92
N LEU A 336 -1.71 12.15 15.26
CA LEU A 336 -2.98 12.68 14.74
C LEU A 336 -3.94 13.08 15.86
N VAL A 337 -4.04 12.28 16.92
CA VAL A 337 -4.85 12.60 18.10
C VAL A 337 -4.32 13.88 18.78
N ILE A 338 -3.02 13.96 19.02
CA ILE A 338 -2.37 15.16 19.61
C ILE A 338 -2.66 16.39 18.72
N ARG A 339 -2.48 16.26 17.40
CA ARG A 339 -2.78 17.34 16.45
C ARG A 339 -4.24 17.76 16.53
N ARG A 340 -5.19 16.83 16.64
CA ARG A 340 -6.60 17.14 16.74
C ARG A 340 -6.95 17.80 18.07
N MET A 341 -6.36 17.36 19.18
CA MET A 341 -6.51 18.00 20.49
C MET A 341 -5.94 19.40 20.49
N TRP A 342 -4.75 19.60 19.95
CA TRP A 342 -4.12 20.91 19.82
C TRP A 342 -5.00 21.91 19.07
N ARG A 343 -5.66 21.46 17.98
CA ARG A 343 -6.56 22.30 17.19
C ARG A 343 -7.85 22.69 17.90
N ARG A 344 -8.26 21.93 18.90
CA ARG A 344 -9.39 22.29 19.75
C ARG A 344 -9.03 23.42 20.74
N VAL A 345 -7.81 23.38 21.28
CA VAL A 345 -7.30 24.37 22.22
C VAL A 345 -6.80 25.62 21.52
N ARG A 346 -6.18 25.45 20.35
CA ARG A 346 -5.66 26.53 19.51
C ARG A 346 -6.22 26.45 18.10
N PRO A 347 -7.44 26.98 17.85
CA PRO A 347 -8.00 27.06 16.51
C PRO A 347 -7.13 27.94 15.62
N LEU A 348 -7.27 27.80 14.30
CA LEU A 348 -6.56 28.67 13.36
C LEU A 348 -7.01 30.13 13.56
N PRO A 349 -6.09 31.07 13.50
CA PRO A 349 -6.45 32.51 13.44
C PRO A 349 -7.38 32.76 12.25
N ALA A 350 -8.40 33.57 12.44
CA ALA A 350 -9.31 33.99 11.36
C ALA A 350 -8.65 34.88 10.29
N GLY A 351 -7.42 35.36 10.54
CA GLY A 351 -6.73 36.41 9.77
C GLY A 351 -5.71 35.90 8.74
N GLY A 352 -5.81 34.66 8.23
CA GLY A 352 -4.90 34.21 7.18
C GLY A 352 -3.91 33.15 7.63
N PRO A 353 -2.94 32.76 6.77
CA PRO A 353 -1.96 31.74 7.10
C PRO A 353 -1.04 32.14 8.25
N PRO A 354 -0.61 31.25 9.11
CA PRO A 354 0.33 31.53 10.19
C PRO A 354 1.66 32.07 9.63
N PRO A 355 2.42 32.85 10.41
CA PRO A 355 3.69 33.41 9.96
C PRO A 355 4.67 32.32 9.55
N MET A 356 5.57 32.61 8.62
CA MET A 356 6.48 31.67 7.98
C MET A 356 7.34 30.88 9.00
N TRP A 357 7.82 31.51 10.05
CA TRP A 357 8.58 30.84 11.11
C TRP A 357 7.76 29.76 11.84
N SER A 358 6.46 30.00 12.06
CA SER A 358 5.53 29.02 12.66
C SER A 358 5.25 27.84 11.72
N GLN A 359 5.16 28.11 10.41
CA GLN A 359 5.03 27.05 9.40
C GLN A 359 6.30 26.22 9.35
N LEU A 360 7.47 26.84 9.37
CA LEU A 360 8.77 26.13 9.39
C LEU A 360 8.91 25.25 10.63
N GLY A 361 8.59 25.77 11.83
CA GLY A 361 8.61 24.98 13.08
C GLY A 361 7.62 23.80 13.02
N SER A 362 6.41 24.02 12.50
CA SER A 362 5.41 22.98 12.34
C SER A 362 5.86 21.90 11.32
N TRP A 363 6.50 22.34 10.23
CA TRP A 363 7.10 21.42 9.23
C TRP A 363 8.21 20.60 9.84
N MET A 364 9.19 21.22 10.54
CA MET A 364 10.30 20.51 11.20
C MET A 364 9.79 19.45 12.19
N LEU A 365 8.81 19.83 13.02
CA LEU A 365 8.22 18.90 13.99
C LEU A 365 7.52 17.71 13.31
N THR A 366 6.79 17.97 12.24
CA THR A 366 6.09 16.92 11.48
C THR A 366 7.09 16.00 10.78
N TYR A 367 8.06 16.59 10.08
CA TYR A 367 9.09 15.84 9.36
C TYR A 367 9.94 14.99 10.33
N ALA A 368 10.38 15.56 11.45
CA ALA A 368 11.10 14.82 12.48
C ALA A 368 10.27 13.69 13.09
N GLY A 369 9.01 13.96 13.48
CA GLY A 369 8.13 12.95 14.06
C GLY A 369 7.88 11.77 13.11
N VAL A 370 7.63 12.05 11.84
CA VAL A 370 7.45 11.02 10.81
C VAL A 370 8.73 10.21 10.61
N ASN A 371 9.90 10.86 10.54
CA ASN A 371 11.17 10.15 10.37
C ASN A 371 11.54 9.31 11.60
N LEU A 372 11.32 9.80 12.82
CA LEU A 372 11.52 9.01 14.02
C LEU A 372 10.59 7.77 14.05
N ALA A 373 9.36 7.89 13.58
CA ALA A 373 8.45 6.76 13.49
C ALA A 373 8.93 5.71 12.46
N TRP A 374 9.62 6.12 11.39
CA TRP A 374 10.21 5.18 10.41
C TRP A 374 11.22 4.21 11.03
N ALA A 375 11.83 4.52 12.18
CA ALA A 375 12.69 3.58 12.89
C ALA A 375 11.99 2.24 13.20
N PHE A 376 10.72 2.30 13.61
CA PHE A 376 9.91 1.10 13.86
C PHE A 376 9.38 0.44 12.57
N PHE A 377 9.47 1.10 11.44
CA PHE A 377 9.12 0.50 10.16
C PHE A 377 10.28 -0.30 9.55
N CYS A 378 11.51 0.18 9.72
CA CYS A 378 12.70 -0.45 9.13
C CYS A 378 13.44 -1.41 10.06
N MET A 379 13.22 -1.35 11.37
CA MET A 379 13.87 -2.18 12.37
C MET A 379 12.83 -2.92 13.21
N ASP A 380 13.20 -4.07 13.75
CA ASP A 380 12.40 -4.71 14.81
C ASP A 380 12.37 -3.86 16.09
N VAL A 381 11.43 -4.15 16.99
CA VAL A 381 11.23 -3.32 18.21
C VAL A 381 12.47 -3.25 19.09
N HIS A 382 13.22 -4.35 19.19
CA HIS A 382 14.42 -4.40 20.03
C HIS A 382 15.52 -3.51 19.45
N THR A 383 15.81 -3.65 18.16
CA THR A 383 16.79 -2.83 17.42
C THR A 383 16.39 -1.36 17.42
N ALA A 384 15.11 -1.04 17.18
CA ALA A 384 14.62 0.33 17.21
C ALA A 384 14.74 0.95 18.62
N SER A 385 14.42 0.20 19.66
CA SER A 385 14.58 0.66 21.07
C SER A 385 16.06 0.91 21.39
N TYR A 386 16.96 0.02 20.96
CA TYR A 386 18.39 0.19 21.09
C TYR A 386 18.90 1.42 20.33
N PHE A 387 18.42 1.65 19.10
CA PHE A 387 18.71 2.85 18.31
C PHE A 387 18.34 4.12 19.09
N PHE A 388 17.15 4.21 19.67
CA PHE A 388 16.74 5.39 20.45
C PHE A 388 17.53 5.53 21.74
N ARG A 389 17.85 4.44 22.43
CA ARG A 389 18.74 4.49 23.59
C ARG A 389 20.09 5.06 23.23
N ARG A 390 20.73 4.59 22.16
CA ARG A 390 22.01 5.10 21.66
C ARG A 390 21.92 6.56 21.21
N LEU A 391 20.80 6.97 20.64
CA LEU A 391 20.61 8.34 20.17
C LEU A 391 20.46 9.35 21.32
N PHE A 392 19.73 9.02 22.37
CA PHE A 392 19.32 9.97 23.42
C PHE A 392 20.08 9.79 24.73
N VAL A 393 20.47 8.58 25.09
CA VAL A 393 21.10 8.28 26.38
C VAL A 393 22.62 8.06 26.24
N GLY A 394 23.03 7.31 25.23
CA GLY A 394 24.44 7.03 24.97
C GLY A 394 24.80 5.58 24.97
#